data_8cf74c74028d215bc26fa6ea38d9d96a
#
_entry.id   8cf74c74028d215bc26fa6ea38d9d96a
#
_cell.length_a   1.000
_cell.length_b   1.000
_cell.length_c   1.000
_cell.angle_alpha   90.00
_cell.angle_beta   90.00
_cell.angle_gamma   90.00
#
_symmetry.space_group_name_H-M   'P 1'
#
loop_
_entity.id
_entity.type
_entity.pdbx_description
1 polymer ?
#
loop_
_entity_poly.entity_id
_entity_poly.type
_entity_poly.pdbx_seq_one_letter_code
_entity_poly.pdbx_strand_id
1 'polypeptide(L)'
;MHGFDHVYVSKDSGIFKFNKRSEFAGLPISIQSQKLAASASMFDRESINVKIFVAPAHSLDHSTLQALKKVTRIRIISDGLLPFPYKREGFGWLPNQLNEAETKDKGVWTFNYHPETCSDEAFMQLKRFIENHHTEFTPLNKLRYHPYRFEQMLTEKYLIYKRCFYEYIKSIWHGAKIYVPVYHKP
;
A
#
# COMPACT_ATOMS: atom_id res chain seq x y z
N MET A 1 1.14 11.19 -0.81
CA MET A 1 1.07 11.11 -2.29
C MET A 1 0.68 9.69 -2.66
N HIS A 2 -0.36 9.51 -3.47
CA HIS A 2 -0.89 8.22 -3.87
C HIS A 2 -0.93 8.12 -5.42
N GLY A 3 0.25 7.99 -6.02
CA GLY A 3 0.40 7.97 -7.48
C GLY A 3 0.31 9.35 -8.13
N PHE A 4 0.01 9.37 -9.43
CA PHE A 4 -0.16 10.56 -10.24
C PHE A 4 -1.61 10.70 -10.75
N ASP A 5 -2.07 9.74 -11.54
CA ASP A 5 -3.40 9.72 -12.15
C ASP A 5 -4.21 8.47 -11.80
N HIS A 6 -3.63 7.58 -11.00
CA HIS A 6 -4.20 6.30 -10.58
C HIS A 6 -4.60 5.37 -11.74
N VAL A 7 -3.95 5.55 -12.91
CA VAL A 7 -4.20 4.74 -14.10
C VAL A 7 -3.20 3.59 -14.16
N TYR A 8 -3.71 2.37 -14.18
CA TYR A 8 -2.89 1.16 -14.26
C TYR A 8 -2.50 0.86 -15.72
N VAL A 9 -1.22 0.96 -16.03
CA VAL A 9 -0.65 0.81 -17.38
C VAL A 9 0.30 -0.37 -17.50
N SER A 10 0.56 -1.07 -16.40
CA SER A 10 1.44 -2.25 -16.36
C SER A 10 0.78 -3.39 -15.59
N LYS A 11 1.17 -4.62 -15.96
CA LYS A 11 0.81 -5.86 -15.25
C LYS A 11 1.90 -6.30 -14.26
N ASP A 12 2.98 -5.54 -14.13
CA ASP A 12 4.04 -5.85 -13.17
C ASP A 12 3.56 -5.58 -11.74
N SER A 13 3.69 -6.59 -10.90
CA SER A 13 3.29 -6.53 -9.49
C SER A 13 4.34 -5.85 -8.60
N GLY A 14 5.50 -5.48 -9.14
CA GLY A 14 6.58 -4.86 -8.39
C GLY A 14 7.21 -5.79 -7.35
N ILE A 15 7.60 -5.21 -6.20
CA ILE A 15 8.32 -5.91 -5.13
C ILE A 15 7.44 -6.96 -4.44
N PHE A 16 6.16 -6.67 -4.23
CA PHE A 16 5.28 -7.51 -3.39
C PHE A 16 4.55 -8.64 -4.12
N LYS A 17 4.50 -8.64 -5.45
CA LYS A 17 4.04 -9.76 -6.29
C LYS A 17 2.56 -10.16 -6.18
N PHE A 18 1.71 -9.51 -5.40
CA PHE A 18 0.32 -9.94 -5.21
C PHE A 18 -0.74 -9.20 -6.05
N ASN A 19 -0.45 -8.01 -6.58
CA ASN A 19 -1.35 -7.30 -7.50
C ASN A 19 -0.76 -7.29 -8.91
N LYS A 20 -1.51 -7.76 -9.91
CA LYS A 20 -1.10 -7.77 -11.32
C LYS A 20 -1.57 -6.52 -12.07
N ARG A 21 -1.41 -5.35 -11.42
CA ARG A 21 -1.71 -4.04 -12.01
C ARG A 21 -0.86 -2.98 -11.33
N SER A 22 -0.28 -2.08 -12.10
CA SER A 22 0.56 -1.02 -11.57
C SER A 22 0.45 0.26 -12.39
N GLU A 23 0.55 1.37 -11.70
CA GLU A 23 0.77 2.67 -12.30
C GLU A 23 2.27 2.92 -12.58
N PHE A 24 3.17 2.25 -11.83
CA PHE A 24 4.61 2.52 -11.86
C PHE A 24 5.45 1.28 -12.20
N ALA A 25 5.31 0.18 -11.44
CA ALA A 25 6.17 -0.99 -11.59
C ALA A 25 6.16 -1.54 -13.01
N GLY A 26 7.36 -1.89 -13.52
CA GLY A 26 7.57 -2.37 -14.89
C GLY A 26 7.67 -1.28 -15.94
N LEU A 27 7.50 0.00 -15.60
CA LEU A 27 7.73 1.11 -16.53
C LEU A 27 9.20 1.53 -16.51
N PRO A 28 9.71 2.13 -17.63
CA PRO A 28 11.01 2.78 -17.63
C PRO A 28 11.12 3.84 -16.52
N ILE A 29 12.28 3.92 -15.85
CA ILE A 29 12.51 4.86 -14.75
C ILE A 29 12.27 6.32 -15.14
N SER A 30 12.49 6.68 -16.41
CA SER A 30 12.22 8.02 -16.94
C SER A 30 10.71 8.36 -16.86
N ILE A 31 9.85 7.43 -17.25
CA ILE A 31 8.39 7.58 -17.19
C ILE A 31 7.92 7.66 -15.73
N GLN A 32 8.42 6.75 -14.88
CA GLN A 32 8.11 6.80 -13.45
C GLN A 32 8.54 8.13 -12.83
N SER A 33 9.73 8.64 -13.16
CA SER A 33 10.24 9.93 -12.68
C SER A 33 9.36 11.10 -13.13
N GLN A 34 8.89 11.10 -14.38
CA GLN A 34 8.00 12.15 -14.90
C GLN A 34 6.66 12.18 -14.15
N LYS A 35 6.02 11.01 -13.97
CA LYS A 35 4.77 10.89 -13.20
C LYS A 35 4.94 11.38 -11.76
N LEU A 36 5.99 10.92 -11.08
CA LEU A 36 6.25 11.28 -9.68
C LEU A 36 6.61 12.77 -9.52
N ALA A 37 7.37 13.33 -10.45
CA ALA A 37 7.68 14.77 -10.44
C ALA A 37 6.42 15.62 -10.69
N ALA A 38 5.57 15.22 -11.62
CA ALA A 38 4.31 15.89 -11.89
C ALA A 38 3.39 15.88 -10.66
N SER A 39 3.24 14.71 -10.02
CA SER A 39 2.48 14.59 -8.77
C SER A 39 3.06 15.46 -7.66
N ALA A 40 4.37 15.41 -7.42
CA ALA A 40 5.02 16.23 -6.40
C ALA A 40 4.80 17.72 -6.64
N SER A 41 4.90 18.17 -7.89
CA SER A 41 4.68 19.56 -8.30
C SER A 41 3.24 20.05 -8.03
N MET A 42 2.23 19.15 -8.09
CA MET A 42 0.85 19.50 -7.72
C MET A 42 0.77 19.85 -6.22
N PHE A 43 1.38 19.03 -5.36
CA PHE A 43 1.41 19.31 -3.92
C PHE A 43 2.24 20.55 -3.57
N ASP A 44 3.36 20.75 -4.25
CA ASP A 44 4.20 21.95 -4.03
C ASP A 44 3.43 23.24 -4.38
N ARG A 45 2.60 23.25 -5.44
CA ARG A 45 1.75 24.41 -5.79
C ARG A 45 0.73 24.74 -4.72
N GLU A 46 0.21 23.72 -4.03
CA GLU A 46 -0.72 23.88 -2.91
C GLU A 46 0.02 24.10 -1.57
N SER A 47 1.34 24.27 -1.58
CA SER A 47 2.19 24.41 -0.38
C SER A 47 2.07 23.21 0.60
N ILE A 48 1.75 22.03 0.09
CA ILE A 48 1.63 20.79 0.87
C ILE A 48 2.96 20.04 0.88
N ASN A 49 3.58 19.93 2.06
CA ASN A 49 4.83 19.16 2.23
C ASN A 49 4.55 17.68 2.37
N VAL A 50 4.54 16.97 1.24
CA VAL A 50 4.28 15.52 1.20
C VAL A 50 5.50 14.74 1.69
N LYS A 51 5.29 13.88 2.69
CA LYS A 51 6.36 13.06 3.31
C LYS A 51 6.24 11.57 3.01
N ILE A 52 5.04 11.10 2.65
CA ILE A 52 4.71 9.69 2.51
C ILE A 52 4.26 9.40 1.08
N PHE A 53 4.70 8.28 0.55
CA PHE A 53 4.19 7.66 -0.67
C PHE A 53 3.45 6.37 -0.33
N VAL A 54 2.28 6.20 -0.92
CA VAL A 54 1.52 4.95 -0.96
C VAL A 54 1.37 4.56 -2.43
N ALA A 55 1.81 3.39 -2.82
CA ALA A 55 1.74 3.00 -4.22
C ALA A 55 0.30 2.59 -4.60
N PRO A 56 -0.24 3.08 -5.72
CA PRO A 56 -1.50 2.57 -6.27
C PRO A 56 -1.43 1.06 -6.45
N ALA A 57 -2.48 0.36 -6.00
CA ALA A 57 -2.54 -1.10 -5.92
C ALA A 57 -1.37 -1.76 -5.13
N HIS A 58 -0.70 -1.02 -4.24
CA HIS A 58 0.49 -1.48 -3.49
C HIS A 58 1.60 -2.05 -4.42
N SER A 59 1.66 -1.55 -5.65
CA SER A 59 2.57 -2.05 -6.69
C SER A 59 3.62 -1.00 -7.03
N LEU A 60 4.85 -1.27 -6.60
CA LEU A 60 6.04 -0.47 -6.85
C LEU A 60 7.26 -1.38 -7.03
N ASP A 61 8.26 -0.92 -7.77
CA ASP A 61 9.50 -1.63 -8.01
C ASP A 61 10.73 -0.82 -7.55
N HIS A 62 11.93 -1.38 -7.76
CA HIS A 62 13.17 -0.68 -7.41
C HIS A 62 13.37 0.61 -8.22
N SER A 63 12.88 0.65 -9.46
CA SER A 63 12.90 1.86 -10.29
C SER A 63 11.99 2.95 -9.72
N THR A 64 10.83 2.57 -9.15
CA THR A 64 9.94 3.49 -8.42
C THR A 64 10.66 4.13 -7.23
N LEU A 65 11.38 3.33 -6.44
CA LEU A 65 12.14 3.84 -5.29
C LEU A 65 13.28 4.78 -5.74
N GLN A 66 13.99 4.43 -6.80
CA GLN A 66 15.03 5.30 -7.37
C GLN A 66 14.45 6.62 -7.90
N ALA A 67 13.32 6.56 -8.62
CA ALA A 67 12.64 7.74 -9.13
C ALA A 67 12.16 8.66 -7.99
N LEU A 68 11.52 8.09 -6.95
CA LEU A 68 11.13 8.85 -5.75
C LEU A 68 12.30 9.59 -5.10
N LYS A 69 13.45 8.91 -4.95
CA LYS A 69 14.67 9.54 -4.39
C LYS A 69 15.16 10.71 -5.23
N LYS A 70 15.09 10.55 -6.55
CA LYS A 70 15.64 11.51 -7.52
C LYS A 70 14.78 12.77 -7.64
N VAL A 71 13.44 12.62 -7.70
CA VAL A 71 12.55 13.73 -8.08
C VAL A 71 11.64 14.23 -6.96
N THR A 72 11.71 13.62 -5.75
CA THR A 72 10.90 14.03 -4.61
C THR A 72 11.69 14.11 -3.31
N ARG A 73 11.10 14.76 -2.29
CA ARG A 73 11.62 14.76 -0.91
C ARG A 73 11.06 13.62 -0.07
N ILE A 74 10.22 12.76 -0.63
CA ILE A 74 9.59 11.65 0.07
C ILE A 74 10.64 10.61 0.46
N ARG A 75 10.62 10.18 1.73
CA ARG A 75 11.51 9.15 2.28
C ARG A 75 10.77 8.14 3.15
N ILE A 76 9.43 8.10 3.04
CA ILE A 76 8.58 7.16 3.75
C ILE A 76 7.65 6.50 2.74
N ILE A 77 7.58 5.17 2.79
CA ILE A 77 6.67 4.33 2.00
C ILE A 77 5.67 3.70 2.96
N SER A 78 4.38 3.86 2.71
CA SER A 78 3.33 3.18 3.48
C SER A 78 2.74 2.03 2.68
N ASP A 79 3.54 0.99 2.48
CA ASP A 79 3.20 -0.27 1.81
C ASP A 79 3.94 -1.46 2.46
N GLY A 80 4.48 -1.29 3.67
CA GLY A 80 5.23 -2.34 4.37
C GLY A 80 4.36 -3.51 4.79
N LEU A 81 4.93 -4.72 4.79
CA LEU A 81 4.25 -5.95 5.21
C LEU A 81 4.59 -6.40 6.63
N LEU A 82 5.71 -5.94 7.20
CA LEU A 82 6.09 -6.28 8.57
C LEU A 82 5.19 -5.52 9.56
N PRO A 83 4.92 -6.07 10.76
CA PRO A 83 4.05 -5.43 11.77
C PRO A 83 4.73 -4.30 12.55
N PHE A 84 5.77 -3.70 12.02
CA PHE A 84 6.50 -2.58 12.61
C PHE A 84 7.20 -1.78 11.51
N PRO A 85 7.47 -0.48 11.76
CA PRO A 85 8.24 0.35 10.84
C PRO A 85 9.69 -0.13 10.71
N TYR A 86 10.22 -0.13 9.50
CA TYR A 86 11.60 -0.55 9.22
C TYR A 86 12.28 0.31 8.16
N LYS A 87 13.62 0.28 8.13
CA LYS A 87 14.42 0.99 7.12
C LYS A 87 14.90 0.02 6.06
N ARG A 88 14.55 0.27 4.80
CA ARG A 88 15.02 -0.50 3.65
C ARG A 88 15.24 0.43 2.47
N GLU A 89 16.35 0.24 1.76
CA GLU A 89 16.69 0.98 0.53
C GLU A 89 16.64 2.50 0.68
N GLY A 90 17.00 3.02 1.86
CA GLY A 90 17.02 4.46 2.15
C GLY A 90 15.64 5.08 2.38
N PHE A 91 14.59 4.26 2.56
CA PHE A 91 13.26 4.67 2.98
C PHE A 91 12.90 4.10 4.35
N GLY A 92 12.08 4.84 5.08
CA GLY A 92 11.28 4.28 6.16
C GLY A 92 10.04 3.60 5.56
N TRP A 93 9.76 2.37 5.96
CA TRP A 93 8.59 1.62 5.53
C TRP A 93 7.61 1.50 6.69
N LEU A 94 6.36 1.83 6.45
CA LEU A 94 5.26 1.69 7.40
C LEU A 94 4.39 0.50 7.00
N PRO A 95 3.88 -0.27 8.00
CA PRO A 95 2.89 -1.31 7.73
C PRO A 95 1.65 -0.72 7.06
N ASN A 96 1.15 -1.38 6.03
CA ASN A 96 -0.10 -1.01 5.35
C ASN A 96 -0.85 -2.27 4.96
N GLN A 97 -1.51 -2.91 5.92
CA GLN A 97 -2.11 -4.22 5.77
C GLN A 97 -3.58 -4.27 6.19
N LEU A 98 -4.10 -3.20 6.78
CA LEU A 98 -5.45 -3.16 7.31
C LEU A 98 -6.36 -2.31 6.42
N ASN A 99 -7.50 -2.87 6.03
CA ASN A 99 -8.52 -2.16 5.26
C ASN A 99 -9.56 -1.47 6.16
N GLU A 100 -9.59 -1.86 7.43
CA GLU A 100 -10.51 -1.31 8.43
C GLU A 100 -9.76 -1.07 9.74
N ALA A 101 -10.29 -0.17 10.56
CA ALA A 101 -9.73 0.12 11.86
C ALA A 101 -10.04 -1.03 12.83
N GLU A 102 -9.00 -1.65 13.35
CA GLU A 102 -9.09 -2.73 14.34
C GLU A 102 -7.92 -2.64 15.33
N THR A 103 -8.12 -3.11 16.55
CA THR A 103 -7.06 -3.21 17.54
C THR A 103 -6.12 -4.37 17.24
N LYS A 104 -4.83 -4.17 17.54
CA LYS A 104 -3.81 -5.22 17.45
C LYS A 104 -2.99 -5.24 18.73
N ASP A 105 -2.69 -6.41 19.25
CA ASP A 105 -1.94 -6.57 20.50
C ASP A 105 -0.52 -5.99 20.42
N LYS A 106 0.09 -6.01 19.25
CA LYS A 106 1.48 -5.58 19.04
C LYS A 106 1.68 -4.95 17.66
N GLY A 107 2.68 -4.09 17.58
CA GLY A 107 3.12 -3.50 16.31
C GLY A 107 2.64 -2.07 16.09
N VAL A 108 2.91 -1.58 14.89
CA VAL A 108 2.42 -0.30 14.38
C VAL A 108 1.67 -0.60 13.10
N TRP A 109 0.45 -0.14 13.00
CA TRP A 109 -0.46 -0.48 11.91
C TRP A 109 -1.02 0.78 11.27
N THR A 110 -1.29 0.73 9.97
CA THR A 110 -2.02 1.77 9.25
C THR A 110 -3.29 1.19 8.64
N PHE A 111 -4.32 2.01 8.58
CA PHE A 111 -5.60 1.67 7.98
C PHE A 111 -5.72 2.36 6.62
N ASN A 112 -6.27 1.65 5.65
CA ASN A 112 -6.59 2.19 4.33
C ASN A 112 -8.09 2.41 4.21
N TYR A 113 -8.48 3.67 4.00
CA TYR A 113 -9.86 4.03 3.67
C TYR A 113 -9.89 4.74 2.32
N HIS A 114 -10.88 4.41 1.53
CA HIS A 114 -11.18 5.07 0.26
C HIS A 114 -12.47 5.88 0.44
N PRO A 115 -12.38 7.20 0.66
CA PRO A 115 -13.55 8.03 0.97
C PRO A 115 -14.67 7.93 -0.07
N GLU A 116 -14.29 7.75 -1.35
CA GLU A 116 -15.23 7.67 -2.48
C GLU A 116 -16.12 6.42 -2.45
N THR A 117 -15.66 5.36 -1.78
CA THR A 117 -16.36 4.06 -1.71
C THR A 117 -16.72 3.66 -0.28
N CYS A 118 -16.35 4.48 0.71
CA CYS A 118 -16.64 4.23 2.11
C CYS A 118 -18.11 4.54 2.39
N SER A 119 -18.85 3.59 2.98
CA SER A 119 -20.22 3.87 3.43
C SER A 119 -20.22 4.78 4.65
N ASP A 120 -21.34 5.46 4.89
CA ASP A 120 -21.51 6.30 6.08
C ASP A 120 -21.34 5.51 7.37
N GLU A 121 -21.78 4.24 7.39
CA GLU A 121 -21.61 3.35 8.54
C GLU A 121 -20.12 3.04 8.80
N ALA A 122 -19.35 2.72 7.75
CA ALA A 122 -17.92 2.45 7.87
C ALA A 122 -17.16 3.72 8.32
N PHE A 123 -17.56 4.88 7.84
CA PHE A 123 -16.99 6.16 8.25
C PHE A 123 -17.31 6.46 9.74
N MET A 124 -18.55 6.22 10.17
CA MET A 124 -18.95 6.38 11.57
C MET A 124 -18.25 5.37 12.49
N GLN A 125 -18.00 4.15 12.04
CA GLN A 125 -17.21 3.16 12.77
C GLN A 125 -15.75 3.62 12.94
N LEU A 126 -15.12 4.12 11.87
CA LEU A 126 -13.79 4.71 11.94
C LEU A 126 -13.72 5.87 12.93
N LYS A 127 -14.70 6.78 12.89
CA LYS A 127 -14.78 7.91 13.82
C LYS A 127 -14.83 7.44 15.26
N ARG A 128 -15.74 6.50 15.61
CA ARG A 128 -15.85 5.91 16.94
C ARG A 128 -14.55 5.22 17.38
N PHE A 129 -13.91 4.51 16.45
CA PHE A 129 -12.63 3.86 16.74
C PHE A 129 -11.57 4.88 17.10
N ILE A 130 -11.43 5.97 16.34
CA ILE A 130 -10.48 7.06 16.62
C ILE A 130 -10.77 7.70 17.98
N GLU A 131 -12.04 8.00 18.27
CA GLU A 131 -12.46 8.60 19.55
C GLU A 131 -12.10 7.70 20.75
N ASN A 132 -12.33 6.39 20.62
CA ASN A 132 -12.09 5.43 21.72
C ASN A 132 -10.60 5.08 21.89
N HIS A 133 -9.79 5.21 20.85
CA HIS A 133 -8.39 4.78 20.81
C HIS A 133 -7.40 5.91 20.53
N HIS A 134 -7.81 7.18 20.68
CA HIS A 134 -7.00 8.34 20.28
C HIS A 134 -5.61 8.38 20.93
N THR A 135 -5.46 7.83 22.15
CA THR A 135 -4.17 7.74 22.84
C THR A 135 -3.21 6.71 22.26
N GLU A 136 -3.71 5.76 21.47
CA GLU A 136 -2.91 4.72 20.82
C GLU A 136 -2.32 5.18 19.47
N PHE A 137 -2.84 6.29 18.93
CA PHE A 137 -2.30 6.85 17.69
C PHE A 137 -0.95 7.52 17.93
N THR A 138 0.03 7.08 17.15
CA THR A 138 1.40 7.59 17.26
C THR A 138 1.70 8.55 16.11
N PRO A 139 2.12 9.79 16.40
CA PRO A 139 2.58 10.73 15.38
C PRO A 139 3.76 10.18 14.59
N LEU A 140 3.80 10.47 13.29
CA LEU A 140 4.82 9.96 12.36
C LEU A 140 6.26 10.23 12.83
N ASN A 141 6.52 11.39 13.42
CA ASN A 141 7.82 11.81 13.91
C ASN A 141 8.28 11.09 15.19
N LYS A 142 7.39 10.37 15.86
CA LYS A 142 7.72 9.55 17.04
C LYS A 142 7.95 8.08 16.70
N LEU A 143 7.76 7.67 15.45
CA LEU A 143 7.94 6.29 15.04
C LEU A 143 9.42 5.90 15.09
N ARG A 144 9.67 4.72 15.65
CA ARG A 144 11.01 4.09 15.65
C ARG A 144 11.08 3.08 14.51
N TYR A 145 12.10 3.20 13.67
CA TYR A 145 12.33 2.31 12.55
C TYR A 145 13.36 1.25 12.91
N HIS A 146 12.98 -0.01 12.75
CA HIS A 146 13.88 -1.14 12.91
C HIS A 146 14.81 -1.30 11.70
N PRO A 147 16.02 -1.85 11.87
CA PRO A 147 16.86 -2.22 10.73
C PRO A 147 16.19 -3.38 9.95
N TYR A 148 16.34 -3.35 8.63
CA TYR A 148 15.90 -4.46 7.77
C TYR A 148 17.08 -5.42 7.59
N ARG A 149 17.07 -6.51 8.36
CA ARG A 149 18.09 -7.56 8.37
C ARG A 149 17.58 -8.81 7.67
N PHE A 150 18.41 -9.84 7.63
CA PHE A 150 18.09 -11.11 6.99
C PHE A 150 16.78 -11.76 7.50
N GLU A 151 16.55 -11.72 8.81
CA GLU A 151 15.33 -12.26 9.44
C GLU A 151 14.07 -11.53 8.97
N GLN A 152 14.12 -10.20 8.89
CA GLN A 152 13.02 -9.40 8.38
C GLN A 152 12.75 -9.67 6.90
N MET A 153 13.81 -9.86 6.12
CA MET A 153 13.71 -10.25 4.71
C MET A 153 13.01 -11.61 4.55
N LEU A 154 13.37 -12.61 5.35
CA LEU A 154 12.73 -13.92 5.32
C LEU A 154 11.25 -13.83 5.73
N THR A 155 10.95 -13.09 6.80
CA THR A 155 9.58 -12.85 7.26
C THR A 155 8.74 -12.16 6.19
N GLU A 156 9.27 -11.11 5.55
CA GLU A 156 8.57 -10.41 4.47
C GLU A 156 8.32 -11.34 3.27
N LYS A 157 9.32 -12.12 2.85
CA LYS A 157 9.15 -13.13 1.77
C LYS A 157 8.07 -14.15 2.11
N TYR A 158 8.02 -14.62 3.34
CA TYR A 158 6.97 -15.53 3.81
C TYR A 158 5.59 -14.86 3.72
N LEU A 159 5.45 -13.61 4.17
CA LEU A 159 4.20 -12.86 4.11
C LEU A 159 3.74 -12.63 2.66
N ILE A 160 4.67 -12.31 1.75
CA ILE A 160 4.39 -12.20 0.31
C ILE A 160 3.86 -13.53 -0.22
N TYR A 161 4.56 -14.63 0.05
CA TYR A 161 4.15 -15.96 -0.39
C TYR A 161 2.77 -16.33 0.14
N LYS A 162 2.53 -16.15 1.45
CA LYS A 162 1.23 -16.42 2.08
C LYS A 162 0.10 -15.62 1.41
N ARG A 163 0.32 -14.36 1.13
CA ARG A 163 -0.67 -13.49 0.47
C ARG A 163 -0.91 -13.90 -0.98
N CYS A 164 0.14 -14.17 -1.76
CA CYS A 164 0.03 -14.67 -3.13
C CYS A 164 -0.74 -16.01 -3.17
N PHE A 165 -0.47 -16.92 -2.24
CA PHE A 165 -1.18 -18.19 -2.13
C PHE A 165 -2.66 -17.97 -1.80
N TYR A 166 -2.98 -17.08 -0.86
CA TYR A 166 -4.36 -16.74 -0.52
C TYR A 166 -5.12 -16.15 -1.73
N GLU A 167 -4.52 -15.22 -2.46
CA GLU A 167 -5.13 -14.64 -3.67
C GLU A 167 -5.33 -15.69 -4.78
N TYR A 168 -4.40 -16.63 -4.91
CA TYR A 168 -4.52 -17.76 -5.85
C TYR A 168 -5.70 -18.67 -5.47
N ILE A 169 -5.83 -19.09 -4.21
CA ILE A 169 -6.98 -19.89 -3.74
C ILE A 169 -8.28 -19.13 -3.95
N LYS A 170 -8.33 -17.85 -3.61
CA LYS A 170 -9.51 -17.01 -3.82
C LYS A 170 -9.91 -16.94 -5.31
N SER A 171 -8.95 -16.86 -6.23
CA SER A 171 -9.22 -16.85 -7.67
C SER A 171 -9.85 -18.16 -8.15
N ILE A 172 -9.41 -19.32 -7.62
CA ILE A 172 -9.99 -20.63 -7.93
C ILE A 172 -11.44 -20.69 -7.43
N TRP A 173 -11.70 -20.25 -6.20
CA TRP A 173 -13.05 -20.23 -5.62
C TRP A 173 -14.03 -19.33 -6.39
N HIS A 174 -13.59 -18.17 -6.85
CA HIS A 174 -14.42 -17.27 -7.66
C HIS A 174 -14.61 -17.80 -9.09
N GLY A 175 -13.59 -18.45 -9.67
CA GLY A 175 -13.69 -19.14 -10.96
C GLY A 175 -14.66 -20.31 -10.91
N ALA A 176 -14.69 -21.08 -9.82
CA ALA A 176 -15.63 -22.17 -9.64
C ALA A 176 -17.10 -21.72 -9.45
N LYS A 177 -17.33 -20.49 -8.98
CA LYS A 177 -18.69 -19.95 -8.84
C LYS A 177 -19.32 -19.47 -10.16
N ILE A 178 -18.56 -19.35 -11.24
CA ILE A 178 -19.06 -18.91 -12.57
C ILE A 178 -19.72 -20.06 -13.36
N TYR A 179 -19.63 -21.31 -12.91
CA TYR A 179 -20.21 -22.49 -13.58
C TYR A 179 -21.35 -23.13 -12.78
N VAL A 180 -22.39 -22.37 -12.46
CA VAL A 180 -23.69 -22.95 -12.17
C VAL A 180 -24.60 -22.61 -13.36
N PRO A 181 -24.90 -23.54 -14.29
CA PRO A 181 -25.89 -23.29 -15.32
C PRO A 181 -27.25 -23.09 -14.62
N VAL A 182 -27.80 -21.90 -14.76
CA VAL A 182 -29.20 -21.68 -14.39
C VAL A 182 -30.07 -22.41 -15.41
N TYR A 183 -30.48 -23.63 -15.07
CA TYR A 183 -31.54 -24.30 -15.82
C TYR A 183 -32.86 -23.57 -15.56
N HIS A 184 -33.29 -22.75 -16.51
CA HIS A 184 -34.69 -22.40 -16.60
C HIS A 184 -35.44 -23.65 -17.04
N LYS A 185 -36.28 -24.19 -16.14
CA LYS A 185 -37.31 -25.13 -16.53
C LYS A 185 -38.37 -24.39 -17.32
N PRO A 186 -38.96 -25.06 -18.38
CA PRO A 186 -40.02 -24.50 -19.22
C PRO A 186 -41.32 -24.22 -18.45
#